data_4bf132c27bb13ce15baf6158b8ecc445
#
_entry.id   4bf132c27bb13ce15baf6158b8ecc445
#
_cell.length_a   1.000
_cell.length_b   1.000
_cell.length_c   1.000
_cell.angle_alpha   90.00
_cell.angle_beta   90.00
_cell.angle_gamma   90.00
#
_symmetry.space_group_name_H-M   'P 1'
#
loop_
_entity.id
_entity.type
_entity.pdbx_description
1 polymer ?
#
loop_
_entity_poly.entity_id
_entity_poly.type
_entity_poly.pdbx_seq_one_letter_code
_entity_poly.pdbx_strand_id
1 'polypeptide(L)'
;MHGVIRLNDPTSHGGIVISASPNSKVHGIAVARKGDSCTCPVLGHGVCVIVEGDPKVLIDGIPVAFDGHKTSCGATLITTAPKSTRG
;
A
#
# COMPACT_ATOMS: atom_id res chain seq x y z
N MET A 1 6.26 -4.48 -14.32
CA MET A 1 6.67 -3.39 -13.43
C MET A 1 5.53 -2.98 -12.55
N HIS A 2 5.82 -2.72 -11.27
CA HIS A 2 4.78 -2.39 -10.29
C HIS A 2 5.13 -1.09 -9.63
N GLY A 3 4.19 -0.16 -9.60
CA GLY A 3 4.36 1.09 -8.88
C GLY A 3 4.28 0.88 -7.39
N VAL A 4 5.04 1.68 -6.63
CA VAL A 4 5.00 1.64 -5.17
C VAL A 4 3.67 2.18 -4.66
N ILE A 5 3.17 1.60 -3.59
CA ILE A 5 1.94 2.07 -2.93
C ILE A 5 2.30 3.17 -1.94
N ARG A 6 1.51 4.22 -1.93
CA ARG A 6 1.73 5.39 -1.07
C ARG A 6 0.46 5.72 -0.31
N LEU A 7 0.61 6.60 0.69
CA LEU A 7 -0.53 7.11 1.45
C LEU A 7 -1.60 7.67 0.51
N ASN A 8 -2.85 7.35 0.77
CA ASN A 8 -4.03 7.72 -0.02
C ASN A 8 -4.19 6.98 -1.35
N ASP A 9 -3.33 6.02 -1.66
CA ASP A 9 -3.52 5.20 -2.86
C ASP A 9 -4.78 4.34 -2.70
N PRO A 10 -5.56 4.15 -3.79
CA PRO A 10 -6.83 3.44 -3.70
C PRO A 10 -6.67 1.92 -3.66
N THR A 11 -7.74 1.26 -3.23
CA THR A 11 -7.86 -0.19 -3.32
C THR A 11 -9.00 -0.56 -4.28
N SER A 12 -9.01 -1.81 -4.72
CA SER A 12 -10.05 -2.31 -5.63
C SER A 12 -11.44 -2.33 -5.01
N HIS A 13 -11.54 -2.23 -3.68
CA HIS A 13 -12.82 -2.17 -2.96
C HIS A 13 -13.30 -0.74 -2.75
N GLY A 14 -12.63 0.25 -3.31
CA GLY A 14 -13.02 1.65 -3.14
C GLY A 14 -12.47 2.29 -1.87
N GLY A 15 -11.59 1.61 -1.14
CA GLY A 15 -10.92 2.17 0.02
C GLY A 15 -9.64 2.90 -0.35
N ILE A 16 -8.94 3.41 0.67
CA ILE A 16 -7.65 4.08 0.51
C ILE A 16 -6.68 3.63 1.59
N VAL A 17 -5.38 3.77 1.30
CA VAL A 17 -4.31 3.55 2.28
C VAL A 17 -4.28 4.74 3.24
N ILE A 18 -4.35 4.48 4.54
CA ILE A 18 -4.45 5.52 5.57
C ILE A 18 -3.25 5.60 6.51
N SER A 19 -2.28 4.69 6.38
CA SER A 19 -1.02 4.81 7.09
C SER A 19 0.14 4.38 6.20
N ALA A 20 1.32 4.93 6.46
CA ALA A 20 2.50 4.69 5.64
C ALA A 20 3.76 5.03 6.42
N SER A 21 4.93 4.77 5.85
CA SER A 21 6.21 5.04 6.49
C SER A 21 6.39 6.53 6.77
N PRO A 22 6.75 6.92 8.00
CA PRO A 22 7.03 8.32 8.29
C PRO A 22 8.38 8.79 7.74
N ASN A 23 9.24 7.86 7.33
CA ASN A 23 10.63 8.16 6.97
C ASN A 23 10.95 8.06 5.49
N SER A 24 10.03 7.58 4.68
CA SER A 24 10.29 7.37 3.24
C SER A 24 9.13 7.87 2.41
N LYS A 25 9.48 8.68 1.42
CA LYS A 25 8.47 9.29 0.54
C LYS A 25 8.89 9.13 -0.91
N VAL A 26 7.90 9.03 -1.79
CA VAL A 26 8.09 9.05 -3.23
C VAL A 26 7.23 10.20 -3.76
N HIS A 27 7.86 11.16 -4.43
CA HIS A 27 7.20 12.38 -4.89
C HIS A 27 6.44 13.09 -3.76
N GLY A 28 7.04 13.13 -2.57
CA GLY A 28 6.48 13.83 -1.41
C GLY A 28 5.37 13.10 -0.67
N ILE A 29 5.04 11.88 -1.07
CA ILE A 29 3.98 11.09 -0.44
C ILE A 29 4.58 9.85 0.22
N ALA A 30 4.22 9.60 1.48
CA ALA A 30 4.77 8.51 2.27
C ALA A 30 4.50 7.14 1.63
N VAL A 31 5.50 6.26 1.67
CA VAL A 31 5.45 4.92 1.08
C VAL A 31 4.78 3.95 2.05
N ALA A 32 3.82 3.17 1.57
CA ALA A 32 3.12 2.18 2.37
C ALA A 32 3.91 0.87 2.44
N ARG A 33 3.77 0.16 3.56
CA ARG A 33 4.48 -1.08 3.83
C ARG A 33 3.51 -2.15 4.29
N LYS A 34 3.97 -3.40 4.27
CA LYS A 34 3.20 -4.50 4.87
C LYS A 34 2.84 -4.15 6.31
N GLY A 35 1.57 -4.35 6.67
CA GLY A 35 1.07 -4.01 8.00
C GLY A 35 0.44 -2.63 8.11
N ASP A 36 0.65 -1.76 7.10
CA ASP A 36 -0.01 -0.47 7.09
C ASP A 36 -1.51 -0.64 6.85
N SER A 37 -2.28 0.35 7.34
CA SER A 37 -3.73 0.27 7.33
C SER A 37 -4.35 0.88 6.09
N CYS A 38 -5.49 0.34 5.69
CA CYS A 38 -6.31 0.90 4.63
C CYS A 38 -7.78 0.79 5.00
N THR A 39 -8.60 1.69 4.46
CA THR A 39 -10.03 1.59 4.66
C THR A 39 -10.62 0.54 3.72
N CYS A 40 -11.73 -0.04 4.12
CA CYS A 40 -12.47 -0.96 3.28
C CYS A 40 -13.96 -0.65 3.46
N PRO A 41 -14.60 0.01 2.47
CA PRO A 41 -16.01 0.39 2.59
C PRO A 41 -16.96 -0.79 2.46
N VAL A 42 -16.44 -1.98 2.20
CA VAL A 42 -17.28 -3.18 2.16
C VAL A 42 -17.86 -3.41 3.55
N LEU A 43 -19.17 -3.66 3.60
CA LEU A 43 -19.89 -3.85 4.85
C LEU A 43 -19.22 -4.90 5.73
N GLY A 44 -18.96 -4.51 6.99
CA GLY A 44 -18.37 -5.41 7.97
C GLY A 44 -16.85 -5.43 7.99
N HIS A 45 -16.18 -4.77 7.04
CA HIS A 45 -14.71 -4.78 6.98
C HIS A 45 -14.05 -3.65 7.75
N GLY A 46 -14.58 -2.41 7.63
CA GLY A 46 -14.03 -1.26 8.33
C GLY A 46 -12.61 -0.93 7.91
N VAL A 47 -11.64 -1.27 8.76
CA VAL A 47 -10.22 -1.05 8.49
C VAL A 47 -9.53 -2.38 8.22
N CYS A 48 -8.75 -2.44 7.14
CA CYS A 48 -7.96 -3.61 6.77
C CYS A 48 -6.48 -3.27 6.85
N VAL A 49 -5.63 -4.28 6.77
CA VAL A 49 -4.18 -4.08 6.74
C VAL A 49 -3.60 -4.67 5.46
N ILE A 50 -2.47 -4.11 5.03
CA ILE A 50 -1.72 -4.63 3.90
C ILE A 50 -1.04 -5.93 4.36
N VAL A 51 -1.33 -7.04 3.69
CA VAL A 51 -0.81 -8.35 4.09
C VAL A 51 0.33 -8.85 3.20
N GLU A 52 0.64 -8.12 2.13
CA GLU A 52 1.72 -8.46 1.22
C GLU A 52 2.69 -7.31 1.06
N GLY A 53 3.94 -7.64 0.81
CA GLY A 53 4.99 -6.67 0.51
C GLY A 53 6.14 -7.39 -0.18
N ASP A 54 7.01 -6.62 -0.84
CA ASP A 54 8.17 -7.20 -1.51
C ASP A 54 9.28 -7.46 -0.50
N PRO A 55 9.65 -8.73 -0.26
CA PRO A 55 10.68 -9.06 0.73
C PRO A 55 12.06 -8.53 0.38
N LYS A 56 12.26 -8.09 -0.85
CA LYS A 56 13.55 -7.55 -1.31
C LYS A 56 13.64 -6.03 -1.19
N VAL A 57 12.53 -5.37 -0.89
CA VAL A 57 12.49 -3.91 -0.75
C VAL A 57 11.93 -3.57 0.62
N LEU A 58 12.82 -3.20 1.53
CA LEU A 58 12.47 -2.97 2.92
C LEU A 58 12.64 -1.50 3.30
N ILE A 59 11.74 -1.01 4.13
CA ILE A 59 11.88 0.28 4.81
C ILE A 59 11.76 -0.01 6.29
N ASP A 60 12.81 0.30 7.04
CA ASP A 60 12.89 0.00 8.48
C ASP A 60 12.66 -1.50 8.76
N GLY A 61 13.15 -2.35 7.84
CA GLY A 61 13.02 -3.80 7.96
C GLY A 61 11.65 -4.34 7.57
N ILE A 62 10.76 -3.51 7.05
CA ILE A 62 9.39 -3.88 6.70
C ILE A 62 9.21 -3.89 5.18
N PRO A 63 8.68 -4.98 4.60
CA PRO A 63 8.49 -5.06 3.15
C PRO A 63 7.57 -3.98 2.61
N VAL A 64 7.99 -3.35 1.53
CA VAL A 64 7.25 -2.27 0.87
C VAL A 64 6.12 -2.85 0.03
N ALA A 65 4.95 -2.20 0.06
CA ALA A 65 3.81 -2.59 -0.76
C ALA A 65 3.92 -2.02 -2.16
N PHE A 66 3.53 -2.81 -3.15
CA PHE A 66 3.52 -2.43 -4.55
C PHE A 66 2.16 -2.71 -5.17
N ASP A 67 1.93 -2.12 -6.33
CA ASP A 67 0.69 -2.33 -7.09
C ASP A 67 0.41 -3.83 -7.26
N GLY A 68 -0.82 -4.23 -7.00
CA GLY A 68 -1.23 -5.63 -7.10
C GLY A 68 -1.13 -6.42 -5.80
N HIS A 69 -0.48 -5.89 -4.77
CA HIS A 69 -0.44 -6.55 -3.47
C HIS A 69 -1.82 -6.48 -2.80
N LYS A 70 -2.06 -7.41 -1.90
CA LYS A 70 -3.37 -7.60 -1.28
C LYS A 70 -3.46 -7.06 0.14
N THR A 71 -4.69 -6.75 0.52
CA THR A 71 -5.03 -6.40 1.91
C THR A 71 -5.72 -7.57 2.58
N SER A 72 -5.93 -7.46 3.90
CA SER A 72 -6.57 -8.52 4.69
C SER A 72 -8.03 -8.77 4.29
N CYS A 73 -8.68 -7.81 3.65
CA CYS A 73 -10.06 -7.98 3.18
C CYS A 73 -10.14 -8.47 1.72
N GLY A 74 -9.00 -8.82 1.13
CA GLY A 74 -8.95 -9.30 -0.24
C GLY A 74 -8.91 -8.21 -1.31
N ALA A 75 -8.86 -6.94 -0.91
CA ALA A 75 -8.74 -5.85 -1.85
C ALA A 75 -7.32 -5.83 -2.46
N THR A 76 -7.24 -5.35 -3.68
CA THR A 76 -5.95 -5.18 -4.37
C THR A 76 -5.54 -3.72 -4.30
N LEU A 77 -4.28 -3.47 -3.93
CA LEU A 77 -3.71 -2.13 -3.89
C LEU A 77 -3.44 -1.63 -5.31
N ILE A 78 -3.74 -0.35 -5.56
CA ILE A 78 -3.59 0.26 -6.87
C ILE A 78 -2.70 1.49 -6.74
N THR A 79 -1.57 1.49 -7.44
CA THR A 79 -0.63 2.61 -7.36
C THR A 79 -1.14 3.84 -8.10
N THR A 80 -0.79 5.03 -7.56
CA THR A 80 -0.94 6.29 -8.27
C THR A 80 0.44 6.91 -8.54
N ALA A 81 1.51 6.15 -8.38
CA ALA A 81 2.90 6.60 -8.57
C ALA A 81 3.44 6.11 -9.92
N PRO A 82 3.04 6.74 -11.04
CA PRO A 82 3.31 6.18 -12.37
C PRO A 82 4.79 6.14 -12.75
N LYS A 83 5.63 6.93 -12.10
CA LYS A 83 7.06 6.99 -12.41
C LYS A 83 7.94 6.37 -11.35
N SER A 84 7.35 5.74 -10.35
CA SER A 84 8.08 5.16 -9.24
C SER A 84 7.83 3.66 -9.22
N THR A 85 8.54 2.95 -10.07
CA THR A 85 8.35 1.52 -10.23
C THR A 85 9.52 0.74 -9.66
N ARG A 86 9.26 -0.49 -9.29
CA ARG A 86 10.24 -1.38 -8.72
C ARG A 86 11.20 -1.95 -9.75
N GLY A 87 10.73 -2.20 -10.95
CA GLY A 87 11.55 -2.92 -11.88
C GLY A 87 11.58 -2.41 -13.27
#